data_071002039da8eeaae2db4c3d4f48be30
#
_entry.id   071002039da8eeaae2db4c3d4f48be30
#
_cell.length_a   1.000
_cell.length_b   1.000
_cell.length_c   1.000
_cell.angle_alpha   90.00
_cell.angle_beta   90.00
_cell.angle_gamma   90.00
#
_symmetry.space_group_name_H-M   'P 1'
#
loop_
_entity.id
_entity.type
_entity.pdbx_description
1 polymer ?
#
loop_
_entity_poly.entity_id
_entity_poly.type
_entity_poly.pdbx_seq_one_letter_code
_entity_poly.pdbx_strand_id
1 'polypeptide(L)'
;NEETGETEVKDYICHKRKVICKIPVMLNSIKCNLYGKTEQERIKLGECPKDVFGYFIIRGKERCIVSQQRGVYNQNFVYEAKASEKHEIQLDIRSMSEETKHSILLQMKVIKKHIYIGLPYLSSDVSVALLFVAYGISVNQMESLLYNVSSSTSKELDEFEENLLLDMYKIGNKENAIKLLSEMTLSVVMKENRNKYIEQILNDEILPHLGLN
;
A
#
# COMPACT_ATOMS: atom_id res chain seq x y z
N ASN A 1 12.30 22.04 -18.25
CA ASN A 1 12.06 23.48 -18.47
C ASN A 1 11.77 24.11 -17.12
N GLU A 2 12.61 25.01 -16.67
CA GLU A 2 12.50 25.62 -15.33
C GLU A 2 11.26 26.52 -15.17
N GLU A 3 10.69 27.02 -16.26
CA GLU A 3 9.51 27.89 -16.24
C GLU A 3 8.16 27.16 -16.25
N THR A 4 8.09 25.95 -16.82
CA THR A 4 6.82 25.22 -16.94
C THR A 4 6.76 23.97 -16.05
N GLY A 5 7.88 23.56 -15.44
CA GLY A 5 7.96 22.32 -14.68
C GLY A 5 7.80 21.04 -15.51
N GLU A 6 7.65 21.15 -16.83
CA GLU A 6 7.54 20.03 -17.74
C GLU A 6 8.91 19.50 -18.15
N THR A 7 9.07 18.18 -18.11
CA THR A 7 10.29 17.51 -18.53
C THR A 7 10.19 17.19 -20.04
N GLU A 8 10.90 17.94 -20.86
CA GLU A 8 11.06 17.63 -22.28
C GLU A 8 12.20 16.63 -22.49
N VAL A 9 11.90 15.52 -23.16
CA VAL A 9 12.92 14.57 -23.62
C VAL A 9 13.59 15.17 -24.86
N LYS A 10 14.79 15.71 -24.70
CA LYS A 10 15.55 16.34 -25.81
C LYS A 10 16.21 15.34 -26.74
N ASP A 11 16.61 14.16 -26.26
CA ASP A 11 17.23 13.12 -27.06
C ASP A 11 17.09 11.76 -26.38
N TYR A 12 17.05 10.69 -27.16
CA TYR A 12 17.07 9.32 -26.66
C TYR A 12 17.93 8.41 -27.54
N ILE A 13 18.68 7.52 -26.90
CA ILE A 13 19.49 6.52 -27.59
C ILE A 13 18.77 5.19 -27.56
N CYS A 14 18.34 4.69 -28.72
CA CYS A 14 17.67 3.41 -28.84
C CYS A 14 18.68 2.29 -29.09
N HIS A 15 18.87 1.41 -28.11
CA HIS A 15 19.67 0.18 -28.28
C HIS A 15 18.77 -0.99 -28.69
N LYS A 16 18.79 -1.35 -29.94
CA LYS A 16 18.03 -2.51 -30.46
C LYS A 16 18.70 -3.83 -30.07
N ARG A 17 17.88 -4.81 -29.65
CA ARG A 17 18.29 -6.19 -29.33
C ARG A 17 19.39 -6.34 -28.28
N LYS A 18 19.50 -5.38 -27.35
CA LYS A 18 20.41 -5.52 -26.21
C LYS A 18 19.79 -6.47 -25.19
N VAL A 19 20.55 -7.49 -24.77
CA VAL A 19 20.11 -8.41 -23.73
C VAL A 19 20.17 -7.66 -22.40
N ILE A 20 19.02 -7.48 -21.76
CA ILE A 20 18.90 -6.83 -20.44
C ILE A 20 19.12 -7.86 -19.33
N CYS A 21 18.44 -9.01 -19.41
CA CYS A 21 18.56 -10.09 -18.43
C CYS A 21 18.20 -11.44 -19.06
N LYS A 22 18.50 -12.51 -18.33
CA LYS A 22 18.02 -13.87 -18.61
C LYS A 22 17.05 -14.27 -17.51
N ILE A 23 15.86 -14.69 -17.89
CA ILE A 23 14.80 -15.11 -16.97
C ILE A 23 14.72 -16.64 -17.01
N PRO A 24 14.78 -17.35 -15.87
CA PRO A 24 14.54 -18.77 -15.81
C PRO A 24 13.15 -19.13 -16.35
N VAL A 25 13.04 -20.20 -17.10
CA VAL A 25 11.78 -20.70 -17.65
C VAL A 25 11.37 -21.92 -16.83
N MET A 26 10.10 -21.96 -16.41
CA MET A 26 9.54 -23.12 -15.73
C MET A 26 9.48 -24.30 -16.71
N LEU A 27 9.93 -25.48 -16.27
CA LEU A 27 9.92 -26.69 -17.08
C LEU A 27 8.49 -27.04 -17.50
N ASN A 28 8.35 -27.41 -18.76
CA ASN A 28 7.08 -27.74 -19.44
C ASN A 28 6.08 -26.57 -19.54
N SER A 29 6.49 -25.32 -19.30
CA SER A 29 5.68 -24.14 -19.62
C SER A 29 5.73 -23.84 -21.13
N ILE A 30 4.82 -22.99 -21.63
CA ILE A 30 4.71 -22.62 -23.06
C ILE A 30 6.04 -22.16 -23.69
N LYS A 31 6.94 -21.57 -22.89
CA LYS A 31 8.27 -21.12 -23.34
C LYS A 31 9.36 -22.16 -23.16
N CYS A 32 9.05 -23.31 -22.58
CA CYS A 32 10.01 -24.39 -22.38
C CYS A 32 10.18 -25.23 -23.64
N ASN A 33 11.40 -25.68 -23.89
CA ASN A 33 11.71 -26.57 -25.06
C ASN A 33 11.01 -27.93 -25.00
N LEU A 34 10.52 -28.32 -23.81
CA LEU A 34 9.81 -29.59 -23.60
C LEU A 34 8.28 -29.47 -23.78
N TYR A 35 7.79 -28.23 -23.93
CA TYR A 35 6.35 -28.02 -24.08
C TYR A 35 5.77 -28.70 -25.32
N GLY A 36 4.65 -29.43 -25.11
CA GLY A 36 3.96 -30.13 -26.20
C GLY A 36 4.65 -31.37 -26.72
N LYS A 37 5.82 -31.77 -26.18
CA LYS A 37 6.52 -32.99 -26.57
C LYS A 37 5.88 -34.22 -25.96
N THR A 38 5.82 -35.30 -26.77
CA THR A 38 5.35 -36.61 -26.29
C THR A 38 6.36 -37.24 -25.32
N GLU A 39 5.93 -38.22 -24.56
CA GLU A 39 6.81 -38.96 -23.64
C GLU A 39 8.01 -39.57 -24.34
N GLN A 40 7.79 -40.18 -25.54
CA GLN A 40 8.86 -40.78 -26.32
C GLN A 40 9.89 -39.76 -26.82
N GLU A 41 9.44 -38.56 -27.19
CA GLU A 41 10.34 -37.48 -27.60
C GLU A 41 11.14 -36.93 -26.41
N ARG A 42 10.55 -36.87 -25.22
CA ARG A 42 11.25 -36.48 -24.00
C ARG A 42 12.31 -37.49 -23.59
N ILE A 43 12.01 -38.79 -23.66
CA ILE A 43 12.98 -39.85 -23.40
C ILE A 43 14.18 -39.76 -24.38
N LYS A 44 13.92 -39.47 -25.67
CA LYS A 44 15.00 -39.27 -26.67
C LYS A 44 15.90 -38.08 -26.35
N LEU A 45 15.36 -37.07 -25.64
CA LEU A 45 16.11 -35.92 -25.16
C LEU A 45 16.86 -36.17 -23.86
N GLY A 46 16.72 -37.37 -23.26
CA GLY A 46 17.34 -37.71 -21.99
C GLY A 46 16.54 -37.31 -20.74
N GLU A 47 15.29 -36.89 -20.92
CA GLU A 47 14.42 -36.48 -19.84
C GLU A 47 13.74 -37.67 -19.15
N CYS A 48 13.46 -37.56 -17.86
CA CYS A 48 12.75 -38.59 -17.14
C CYS A 48 11.24 -38.60 -17.53
N PRO A 49 10.70 -39.77 -17.95
CA PRO A 49 9.29 -39.85 -18.34
C PRO A 49 8.31 -39.61 -17.19
N LYS A 50 8.74 -39.81 -15.94
CA LYS A 50 7.93 -39.64 -14.73
C LYS A 50 8.09 -38.26 -14.09
N ASP A 51 8.80 -37.34 -14.74
CA ASP A 51 8.97 -36.00 -14.21
C ASP A 51 7.64 -35.24 -14.18
N VAL A 52 7.31 -34.67 -13.02
CA VAL A 52 6.09 -33.89 -12.80
C VAL A 52 6.18 -32.46 -13.31
N PHE A 53 7.38 -32.00 -13.66
CA PHE A 53 7.66 -30.64 -14.11
C PHE A 53 7.19 -29.53 -13.14
N GLY A 54 7.06 -28.29 -13.64
CA GLY A 54 6.59 -27.16 -12.83
C GLY A 54 7.65 -26.52 -11.92
N TYR A 55 8.91 -26.86 -12.10
CA TYR A 55 10.04 -26.29 -11.39
C TYR A 55 11.01 -25.55 -12.32
N PHE A 56 12.00 -24.89 -11.74
CA PHE A 56 13.02 -24.13 -12.45
C PHE A 56 14.40 -24.72 -12.19
N ILE A 57 15.28 -24.67 -13.17
CA ILE A 57 16.68 -25.00 -12.99
C ILE A 57 17.48 -23.69 -12.90
N ILE A 58 18.01 -23.38 -11.72
CA ILE A 58 18.77 -22.17 -11.48
C ILE A 58 20.15 -22.55 -10.96
N ARG A 59 21.18 -22.19 -11.72
CA ARG A 59 22.57 -22.54 -11.40
C ARG A 59 22.77 -24.04 -11.12
N GLY A 60 22.15 -24.88 -11.94
CA GLY A 60 22.25 -26.35 -11.84
C GLY A 60 21.49 -26.98 -10.66
N LYS A 61 20.62 -26.21 -9.98
CA LYS A 61 19.78 -26.71 -8.89
C LYS A 61 18.30 -26.54 -9.23
N GLU A 62 17.52 -27.54 -8.91
CA GLU A 62 16.06 -27.50 -9.02
C GLU A 62 15.49 -26.55 -7.95
N ARG A 63 14.60 -25.67 -8.37
CA ARG A 63 13.93 -24.68 -7.52
C ARG A 63 12.45 -24.64 -7.87
N CYS A 64 11.60 -24.70 -6.86
CA CYS A 64 10.17 -24.52 -7.03
C CYS A 64 9.70 -23.23 -6.34
N ILE A 65 8.60 -22.67 -6.84
CA ILE A 65 7.90 -21.59 -6.16
C ILE A 65 6.89 -22.22 -5.21
N VAL A 66 7.09 -21.99 -3.91
CA VAL A 66 6.16 -22.46 -2.89
C VAL A 66 4.96 -21.54 -2.83
N SER A 67 3.76 -22.08 -2.95
CA SER A 67 2.53 -21.33 -2.74
C SER A 67 2.46 -20.77 -1.33
N GLN A 68 2.10 -19.49 -1.20
CA GLN A 68 1.96 -18.82 0.07
C GLN A 68 0.52 -18.39 0.28
N GLN A 69 0.00 -18.66 1.47
CA GLN A 69 -1.32 -18.18 1.88
C GLN A 69 -1.18 -16.78 2.50
N ARG A 70 -2.05 -15.88 2.11
CA ARG A 70 -2.15 -14.53 2.62
C ARG A 70 -3.59 -14.22 3.00
N GLY A 71 -3.80 -13.31 3.95
CA GLY A 71 -5.11 -12.73 4.24
C GLY A 71 -5.71 -12.04 3.00
N VAL A 72 -7.02 -12.00 2.95
CA VAL A 72 -7.78 -11.39 1.84
C VAL A 72 -7.49 -9.89 1.78
N TYR A 73 -7.39 -9.35 0.56
CA TYR A 73 -7.26 -7.92 0.33
C TYR A 73 -8.58 -7.18 0.55
N ASN A 74 -8.51 -5.89 0.82
CA ASN A 74 -9.64 -4.97 0.89
C ASN A 74 -10.67 -5.34 1.97
N GLN A 75 -10.21 -6.00 3.04
CA GLN A 75 -11.01 -6.34 4.22
C GLN A 75 -10.35 -5.79 5.49
N ASN A 76 -11.19 -5.35 6.41
CA ASN A 76 -10.75 -4.85 7.71
C ASN A 76 -10.59 -6.01 8.68
N PHE A 77 -9.44 -6.10 9.31
CA PHE A 77 -9.15 -7.04 10.39
C PHE A 77 -8.91 -6.25 11.68
N VAL A 78 -9.71 -6.52 12.70
CA VAL A 78 -9.60 -5.84 14.00
C VAL A 78 -9.03 -6.82 15.01
N TYR A 79 -8.03 -6.38 15.75
CA TYR A 79 -7.34 -7.15 16.77
C TYR A 79 -7.31 -6.39 18.09
N GLU A 80 -7.47 -7.11 19.18
CA GLU A 80 -7.07 -6.61 20.49
C GLU A 80 -5.55 -6.67 20.61
N ALA A 81 -4.94 -5.60 21.09
CA ALA A 81 -3.52 -5.53 21.29
C ALA A 81 -3.08 -6.38 22.49
N LYS A 82 -1.85 -6.86 22.45
CA LYS A 82 -1.27 -7.58 23.59
C LYS A 82 -0.99 -6.60 24.73
N ALA A 83 -1.05 -7.07 25.96
CA ALA A 83 -0.80 -6.27 27.18
C ALA A 83 0.59 -5.57 27.20
N SER A 84 1.53 -6.02 26.36
CA SER A 84 2.86 -5.40 26.21
C SER A 84 2.89 -4.24 25.22
N GLU A 85 1.82 -4.01 24.46
CA GLU A 85 1.75 -2.99 23.41
C GLU A 85 1.16 -1.71 23.97
N LYS A 86 1.47 -0.56 23.34
CA LYS A 86 1.02 0.76 23.80
C LYS A 86 -0.39 1.12 23.30
N HIS A 87 -0.92 0.37 22.35
CA HIS A 87 -2.25 0.55 21.79
C HIS A 87 -3.21 -0.52 22.34
N GLU A 88 -4.48 -0.21 22.35
CA GLU A 88 -5.55 -1.07 22.88
C GLU A 88 -6.16 -1.93 21.79
N ILE A 89 -6.42 -1.33 20.65
CA ILE A 89 -7.02 -1.97 19.48
C ILE A 89 -6.17 -1.63 18.24
N GLN A 90 -6.03 -2.58 17.35
CA GLN A 90 -5.41 -2.38 16.05
C GLN A 90 -6.36 -2.83 14.94
N LEU A 91 -6.50 -2.03 13.91
CA LEU A 91 -7.18 -2.37 12.67
C LEU A 91 -6.17 -2.40 11.53
N ASP A 92 -6.15 -3.51 10.82
CA ASP A 92 -5.31 -3.70 9.64
C ASP A 92 -6.19 -3.82 8.40
N ILE A 93 -5.88 -3.06 7.37
CA ILE A 93 -6.43 -3.24 6.03
C ILE A 93 -5.30 -3.28 5.00
N ARG A 94 -5.25 -4.37 4.24
CA ARG A 94 -4.38 -4.42 3.07
C ARG A 94 -5.18 -4.03 1.83
N SER A 95 -5.11 -2.77 1.51
CA SER A 95 -5.75 -2.19 0.33
C SER A 95 -4.97 -2.54 -0.93
N MET A 96 -5.65 -3.00 -1.98
CA MET A 96 -5.04 -3.33 -3.27
C MET A 96 -5.95 -2.87 -4.41
N SER A 97 -5.41 -2.04 -5.30
CA SER A 97 -6.07 -1.67 -6.54
C SER A 97 -6.16 -2.87 -7.48
N GLU A 98 -7.31 -3.12 -8.07
CA GLU A 98 -7.49 -4.20 -9.04
C GLU A 98 -6.78 -3.93 -10.37
N GLU A 99 -6.65 -2.67 -10.74
CA GLU A 99 -6.00 -2.25 -11.98
C GLU A 99 -4.48 -2.36 -11.92
N THR A 100 -3.88 -1.68 -10.94
CA THR A 100 -2.42 -1.59 -10.82
C THR A 100 -1.81 -2.77 -10.06
N LYS A 101 -2.61 -3.54 -9.31
CA LYS A 101 -2.17 -4.56 -8.35
C LYS A 101 -1.24 -4.02 -7.26
N HIS A 102 -1.16 -2.69 -7.14
CA HIS A 102 -0.44 -2.04 -6.05
C HIS A 102 -1.18 -2.27 -4.74
N SER A 103 -0.47 -2.71 -3.72
CA SER A 103 -1.08 -3.02 -2.42
C SER A 103 -0.33 -2.37 -1.27
N ILE A 104 -1.08 -1.76 -0.38
CA ILE A 104 -0.57 -1.08 0.81
C ILE A 104 -1.24 -1.66 2.05
N LEU A 105 -0.46 -1.86 3.10
CA LEU A 105 -0.97 -2.17 4.42
C LEU A 105 -1.14 -0.89 5.21
N LEU A 106 -2.38 -0.56 5.52
CA LEU A 106 -2.71 0.52 6.45
C LEU A 106 -3.05 -0.07 7.81
N GLN A 107 -2.43 0.47 8.83
CA GLN A 107 -2.65 0.07 10.21
C GLN A 107 -3.19 1.26 11.01
N MET A 108 -4.36 1.09 11.60
CA MET A 108 -4.92 2.04 12.53
C MET A 108 -4.77 1.50 13.95
N LYS A 109 -4.42 2.36 14.89
CA LYS A 109 -4.19 2.02 16.29
C LYS A 109 -4.96 2.96 17.19
N VAL A 110 -5.60 2.41 18.20
CA VAL A 110 -6.27 3.18 19.25
C VAL A 110 -5.32 3.29 20.45
N ILE A 111 -4.99 4.52 20.82
CA ILE A 111 -4.11 4.84 21.95
C ILE A 111 -4.80 5.91 22.77
N LYS A 112 -5.17 5.62 24.02
CA LYS A 112 -5.83 6.56 24.93
C LYS A 112 -7.02 7.30 24.28
N LYS A 113 -7.87 6.52 23.59
CA LYS A 113 -9.06 7.03 22.90
C LYS A 113 -8.79 8.01 21.74
N HIS A 114 -7.57 8.05 21.22
CA HIS A 114 -7.23 8.69 19.96
C HIS A 114 -6.90 7.64 18.92
N ILE A 115 -7.24 7.91 17.67
CA ILE A 115 -6.99 7.01 16.55
C ILE A 115 -5.79 7.53 15.77
N TYR A 116 -4.80 6.67 15.60
CA TYR A 116 -3.61 6.92 14.81
C TYR A 116 -3.57 5.99 13.62
N ILE A 117 -3.01 6.46 12.51
CA ILE A 117 -2.82 5.68 11.29
C ILE A 117 -1.35 5.71 10.87
N GLY A 118 -0.82 4.53 10.58
CA GLY A 118 0.49 4.39 9.97
C GLY A 118 0.40 4.59 8.47
N LEU A 119 1.00 5.67 7.96
CA LEU A 119 1.08 5.95 6.53
C LEU A 119 2.46 5.60 5.98
N PRO A 120 2.55 5.09 4.75
CA PRO A 120 3.84 4.85 4.12
C PRO A 120 4.61 6.16 3.95
N TYR A 121 5.93 6.07 4.01
CA TYR A 121 6.86 7.19 3.80
C TYR A 121 6.84 8.30 4.86
N LEU A 122 6.05 8.17 5.93
CA LEU A 122 6.10 9.05 7.09
C LEU A 122 6.94 8.43 8.22
N SER A 123 7.53 9.28 9.06
CA SER A 123 8.43 8.87 10.13
C SER A 123 7.71 8.34 11.38
N SER A 124 6.43 8.65 11.51
CA SER A 124 5.60 8.28 12.68
C SER A 124 4.14 8.13 12.29
N ASP A 125 3.39 7.43 13.14
CA ASP A 125 1.95 7.32 13.02
C ASP A 125 1.29 8.71 13.14
N VAL A 126 0.24 8.94 12.35
CA VAL A 126 -0.46 10.23 12.22
C VAL A 126 -1.82 10.13 12.86
N SER A 127 -2.28 11.17 13.54
CA SER A 127 -3.67 11.24 14.00
C SER A 127 -4.65 11.21 12.82
N VAL A 128 -5.68 10.41 12.92
CA VAL A 128 -6.75 10.35 11.91
C VAL A 128 -7.44 11.71 11.73
N ALA A 129 -7.53 12.52 12.78
CA ALA A 129 -8.00 13.90 12.69
C ALA A 129 -7.18 14.74 11.70
N LEU A 130 -5.84 14.61 11.74
CA LEU A 130 -4.94 15.31 10.82
C LEU A 130 -5.18 14.88 9.37
N LEU A 131 -5.44 13.59 9.16
CA LEU A 131 -5.75 13.06 7.85
C LEU A 131 -7.06 13.63 7.29
N PHE A 132 -8.13 13.65 8.09
CA PHE A 132 -9.42 14.20 7.65
C PHE A 132 -9.33 15.68 7.30
N VAL A 133 -8.64 16.48 8.11
CA VAL A 133 -8.42 17.91 7.80
C VAL A 133 -7.57 18.06 6.54
N ALA A 134 -6.57 17.21 6.30
CA ALA A 134 -5.77 17.23 5.08
C ALA A 134 -6.60 16.92 3.82
N TYR A 135 -7.62 16.05 3.92
CA TYR A 135 -8.61 15.85 2.87
C TYR A 135 -9.59 17.02 2.70
N GLY A 136 -9.57 17.98 3.59
CA GLY A 136 -10.44 19.16 3.56
C GLY A 136 -11.81 18.94 4.20
N ILE A 137 -11.96 17.90 5.01
CA ILE A 137 -13.18 17.66 5.78
C ILE A 137 -13.22 18.66 6.95
N SER A 138 -14.27 19.46 7.01
CA SER A 138 -14.49 20.40 8.11
C SER A 138 -15.07 19.70 9.35
N VAL A 139 -14.92 20.33 10.52
CA VAL A 139 -15.48 19.82 11.77
C VAL A 139 -17.00 19.58 11.65
N ASN A 140 -17.75 20.54 11.09
CA ASN A 140 -19.20 20.41 10.92
C ASN A 140 -19.60 19.25 9.99
N GLN A 141 -18.82 19.00 8.95
CA GLN A 141 -19.04 17.84 8.07
C GLN A 141 -18.77 16.53 8.83
N MET A 142 -17.71 16.50 9.65
CA MET A 142 -17.40 15.33 10.45
C MET A 142 -18.49 15.05 11.50
N GLU A 143 -18.98 16.07 12.22
CA GLU A 143 -20.12 15.94 13.14
C GLU A 143 -21.33 15.32 12.43
N SER A 144 -21.67 15.80 11.23
CA SER A 144 -22.79 15.25 10.46
C SER A 144 -22.58 13.78 10.05
N LEU A 145 -21.35 13.39 9.73
CA LEU A 145 -21.00 12.01 9.38
C LEU A 145 -21.10 11.11 10.62
N LEU A 146 -20.56 11.54 11.74
CA LEU A 146 -20.60 10.80 13.01
C LEU A 146 -22.03 10.62 13.48
N TYR A 147 -22.86 11.67 13.46
CA TYR A 147 -24.27 11.59 13.81
C TYR A 147 -25.04 10.53 13.00
N ASN A 148 -24.75 10.39 11.73
CA ASN A 148 -25.38 9.38 10.86
C ASN A 148 -24.92 7.95 11.17
N VAL A 149 -23.75 7.77 11.75
CA VAL A 149 -23.16 6.46 12.07
C VAL A 149 -23.52 6.05 13.51
N SER A 150 -23.60 7.00 14.42
CA SER A 150 -23.81 6.79 15.87
C SER A 150 -25.26 6.47 16.24
N SER A 151 -25.92 5.58 15.51
CA SER A 151 -27.27 5.13 15.88
C SER A 151 -27.31 4.23 17.13
N SER A 152 -26.17 3.91 17.75
CA SER A 152 -26.06 3.10 18.96
C SER A 152 -25.12 3.75 19.97
N THR A 153 -25.71 4.42 20.93
CA THR A 153 -25.07 5.24 21.96
C THR A 153 -24.36 4.39 23.01
N SER A 154 -23.04 4.26 22.93
CA SER A 154 -22.22 3.92 24.10
C SER A 154 -21.42 5.16 24.52
N LYS A 155 -21.34 5.46 25.82
CA LYS A 155 -20.54 6.58 26.34
C LYS A 155 -19.07 6.55 25.93
N GLU A 156 -18.56 5.37 25.60
CA GLU A 156 -17.19 5.20 25.11
C GLU A 156 -17.02 5.74 23.69
N LEU A 157 -18.04 5.60 22.84
CA LEU A 157 -18.04 6.14 21.50
C LEU A 157 -18.05 7.68 21.52
N ASP A 158 -18.84 8.27 22.41
CA ASP A 158 -18.94 9.72 22.57
C ASP A 158 -17.56 10.34 22.89
N GLU A 159 -16.75 9.70 23.73
CA GLU A 159 -15.40 10.19 24.06
C GLU A 159 -14.42 10.11 22.86
N PHE A 160 -14.54 9.11 21.99
CA PHE A 160 -13.74 9.05 20.76
C PHE A 160 -14.13 10.16 19.78
N GLU A 161 -15.43 10.41 19.64
CA GLU A 161 -15.95 11.44 18.77
C GLU A 161 -15.51 12.83 19.25
N GLU A 162 -15.67 13.12 20.54
CA GLU A 162 -15.22 14.38 21.13
C GLU A 162 -13.70 14.61 20.92
N ASN A 163 -12.87 13.61 21.16
CA ASN A 163 -11.44 13.71 20.97
C ASN A 163 -11.08 13.95 19.48
N LEU A 164 -11.76 13.28 18.57
CA LEU A 164 -11.55 13.46 17.13
C LEU A 164 -11.88 14.90 16.70
N LEU A 165 -13.04 15.42 17.12
CA LEU A 165 -13.49 16.77 16.79
C LEU A 165 -12.59 17.84 17.41
N LEU A 166 -12.17 17.66 18.67
CA LEU A 166 -11.22 18.55 19.34
C LEU A 166 -9.87 18.60 18.64
N ASP A 167 -9.35 17.46 18.19
CA ASP A 167 -8.10 17.40 17.47
C ASP A 167 -8.22 18.04 16.09
N MET A 168 -9.32 17.83 15.35
CA MET A 168 -9.60 18.52 14.10
C MET A 168 -9.67 20.05 14.29
N TYR A 169 -10.33 20.51 15.36
CA TYR A 169 -10.41 21.93 15.67
C TYR A 169 -9.05 22.56 15.94
N LYS A 170 -8.16 21.87 16.69
CA LYS A 170 -6.77 22.32 16.95
C LYS A 170 -5.95 22.44 15.68
N ILE A 171 -6.12 21.55 14.73
CA ILE A 171 -5.40 21.54 13.43
C ILE A 171 -5.89 22.72 12.56
N GLY A 172 -7.18 22.97 12.53
CA GLY A 172 -7.83 24.11 11.92
C GLY A 172 -8.12 23.93 10.43
N ASN A 173 -7.14 24.15 9.54
CA ASN A 173 -7.35 24.16 8.11
C ASN A 173 -6.45 23.17 7.33
N LYS A 174 -6.83 22.90 6.07
CA LYS A 174 -6.11 21.98 5.18
C LYS A 174 -4.64 22.35 4.97
N GLU A 175 -4.35 23.62 4.80
CA GLU A 175 -2.97 24.08 4.55
C GLU A 175 -2.06 23.76 5.75
N ASN A 176 -2.55 24.01 6.96
CA ASN A 176 -1.84 23.67 8.19
C ASN A 176 -1.65 22.16 8.35
N ALA A 177 -2.68 21.37 8.02
CA ALA A 177 -2.60 19.91 8.04
C ALA A 177 -1.54 19.38 7.07
N ILE A 178 -1.50 19.86 5.83
CA ILE A 178 -0.49 19.48 4.84
C ILE A 178 0.90 19.88 5.31
N LYS A 179 1.05 21.06 5.91
CA LYS A 179 2.33 21.50 6.47
C LYS A 179 2.81 20.57 7.59
N LEU A 180 1.96 20.23 8.54
CA LEU A 180 2.30 19.30 9.62
C LEU A 180 2.70 17.92 9.08
N LEU A 181 1.96 17.37 8.11
CA LEU A 181 2.31 16.13 7.44
C LEU A 181 3.66 16.23 6.71
N SER A 182 3.93 17.36 6.06
CA SER A 182 5.19 17.58 5.34
C SER A 182 6.42 17.59 6.26
N GLU A 183 6.26 18.03 7.50
CA GLU A 183 7.32 17.99 8.51
C GLU A 183 7.61 16.55 8.99
N MET A 184 6.63 15.66 8.89
CA MET A 184 6.76 14.24 9.26
C MET A 184 7.32 13.35 8.13
N THR A 185 7.54 13.89 6.93
CA THR A 185 8.12 13.12 5.81
C THR A 185 9.55 12.71 6.07
N LEU A 186 9.94 11.54 5.57
CA LEU A 186 11.31 11.07 5.65
C LEU A 186 12.28 12.06 4.96
N SER A 187 13.48 12.18 5.49
CA SER A 187 14.50 13.18 5.08
C SER A 187 14.98 13.10 3.63
N VAL A 188 14.61 12.04 2.91
CA VAL A 188 14.99 11.80 1.51
C VAL A 188 14.30 12.78 0.54
N VAL A 189 13.17 13.38 0.94
CA VAL A 189 12.42 14.30 0.09
C VAL A 189 12.90 15.73 0.31
N MET A 190 13.25 16.42 -0.80
CA MET A 190 13.65 17.83 -0.75
C MET A 190 12.51 18.69 -0.17
N LYS A 191 12.85 19.66 0.68
CA LYS A 191 11.88 20.50 1.40
C LYS A 191 10.85 21.17 0.47
N GLU A 192 11.26 21.62 -0.70
CA GLU A 192 10.44 22.34 -1.68
C GLU A 192 9.33 21.46 -2.28
N ASN A 193 9.55 20.14 -2.35
CA ASN A 193 8.62 19.21 -2.96
C ASN A 193 7.76 18.45 -1.95
N ARG A 194 7.92 18.67 -0.66
CA ARG A 194 7.24 17.88 0.39
C ARG A 194 5.72 18.01 0.34
N ASN A 195 5.18 19.18 0.08
CA ASN A 195 3.74 19.37 0.02
C ASN A 195 3.12 18.60 -1.15
N LYS A 196 3.73 18.68 -2.35
CA LYS A 196 3.29 17.89 -3.51
C LYS A 196 3.40 16.38 -3.25
N TYR A 197 4.45 15.98 -2.56
CA TYR A 197 4.67 14.59 -2.18
C TYR A 197 3.61 14.07 -1.20
N ILE A 198 3.21 14.89 -0.22
CA ILE A 198 2.09 14.56 0.66
C ILE A 198 0.78 14.44 -0.10
N GLU A 199 0.49 15.35 -1.03
CA GLU A 199 -0.71 15.25 -1.88
C GLU A 199 -0.72 13.96 -2.70
N GLN A 200 0.41 13.53 -3.23
CA GLN A 200 0.54 12.23 -3.91
C GLN A 200 0.27 11.05 -2.96
N ILE A 201 0.86 11.06 -1.75
CA ILE A 201 0.59 10.02 -0.76
C ILE A 201 -0.90 9.94 -0.42
N LEU A 202 -1.54 11.08 -0.21
CA LEU A 202 -2.97 11.15 0.11
C LEU A 202 -3.84 10.60 -1.03
N ASN A 203 -3.47 10.85 -2.29
CA ASN A 203 -4.25 10.44 -3.44
C ASN A 203 -3.98 8.97 -3.84
N ASP A 204 -2.72 8.56 -3.87
CA ASP A 204 -2.32 7.32 -4.52
C ASP A 204 -2.08 6.17 -3.52
N GLU A 205 -1.69 6.50 -2.27
CA GLU A 205 -1.21 5.52 -1.31
C GLU A 205 -2.21 5.22 -0.19
N ILE A 206 -3.30 5.98 -0.07
CA ILE A 206 -4.34 5.71 0.91
C ILE A 206 -5.53 5.04 0.24
N LEU A 207 -5.79 3.79 0.64
CA LEU A 207 -6.90 2.98 0.13
C LEU A 207 -6.99 2.94 -1.41
N PRO A 208 -5.93 2.52 -2.12
CA PRO A 208 -5.90 2.52 -3.59
C PRO A 208 -7.02 1.69 -4.24
N HIS A 209 -7.70 0.81 -3.49
CA HIS A 209 -8.84 0.04 -4.00
C HIS A 209 -10.11 0.87 -4.21
N LEU A 210 -10.21 2.05 -3.60
CA LEU A 210 -11.39 2.93 -3.74
C LEU A 210 -11.38 3.73 -5.04
N GLY A 211 -10.24 3.78 -5.74
CA GLY A 211 -10.13 4.48 -7.03
C GLY A 211 -10.43 5.97 -6.92
N LEU A 212 -9.97 6.62 -5.86
CA LEU A 212 -10.16 8.06 -5.63
C LEU A 212 -9.22 8.90 -6.53
N ASN A 213 -9.14 8.56 -7.81
CA ASN A 213 -8.40 9.32 -8.82
C ASN A 213 -9.31 10.34 -9.50
#